data_637a3811104fc8cccc6c636ad26af75a
#
_entry.id   637a3811104fc8cccc6c636ad26af75a
#
_cell.length_a   1.000
_cell.length_b   1.000
_cell.length_c   1.000
_cell.angle_alpha   90.00
_cell.angle_beta   90.00
_cell.angle_gamma   90.00
#
_symmetry.space_group_name_H-M   'P 1'
#
loop_
_entity.id
_entity.type
_entity.pdbx_description
1 polymer ?
#
loop_
_entity_poly.entity_id
_entity_poly.type
_entity_poly.pdbx_seq_one_letter_code
_entity_poly.pdbx_strand_id
1 'polypeptide(L)'
;MKVTYLGHSGFLLETDAAYFVFDYYTGRIPELNKEKPLLIFSSHRHPDHYNREIWKLRKQYPKVQYILSKDINFSQKAVTKLGLTEEEASKVIRLAGNADRTLALENGHSVRIETFRSTDEGVAFYLTIDKKTTVFHAGDLHLWLWEEEGSGYMKQMEKNFYQFTQKLKGRHTDIAFLLLDPRLENHTFDGMDAYIEMLHPSVVFPMHMWDKYYWIDRYLKARPEIKRSGIMKKMEAPGQSFHI
;
A
#
# COMPACT_ATOMS: atom_id res chain seq x y z
N MET A 1 2.34 -1.09 -17.68
CA MET A 1 2.84 -1.00 -16.29
C MET A 1 3.22 -2.40 -15.83
N LYS A 2 4.07 -2.51 -14.78
CA LYS A 2 4.44 -3.82 -14.21
C LYS A 2 4.37 -3.74 -12.68
N VAL A 3 3.78 -4.74 -12.05
CA VAL A 3 3.75 -4.90 -10.59
C VAL A 3 4.58 -6.11 -10.20
N THR A 4 5.50 -5.95 -9.25
CA THR A 4 6.26 -7.04 -8.64
C THR A 4 5.87 -7.16 -7.18
N TYR A 5 5.44 -8.34 -6.77
CA TYR A 5 5.15 -8.65 -5.37
C TYR A 5 6.47 -8.87 -4.61
N LEU A 6 6.72 -8.09 -3.58
CA LEU A 6 7.95 -8.17 -2.78
C LEU A 6 7.79 -9.07 -1.56
N GLY A 7 6.56 -9.27 -1.10
CA GLY A 7 6.19 -10.07 0.07
C GLY A 7 5.32 -9.30 1.04
N HIS A 8 4.41 -9.99 1.74
CA HIS A 8 3.44 -9.46 2.68
C HIS A 8 2.57 -8.35 2.09
N SER A 9 2.79 -7.09 2.47
CA SER A 9 2.12 -5.90 1.90
C SER A 9 3.05 -5.11 0.98
N GLY A 10 4.24 -5.64 0.67
CA GLY A 10 5.27 -5.00 -0.13
C GLY A 10 5.07 -5.21 -1.63
N PHE A 11 5.03 -4.11 -2.39
CA PHE A 11 4.94 -4.13 -3.85
C PHE A 11 5.87 -3.11 -4.49
N LEU A 12 6.39 -3.45 -5.66
CA LEU A 12 7.02 -2.51 -6.59
C LEU A 12 6.10 -2.33 -7.79
N LEU A 13 5.65 -1.11 -8.03
CA LEU A 13 4.95 -0.71 -9.25
C LEU A 13 5.91 0.07 -10.15
N GLU A 14 6.07 -0.40 -11.38
CA GLU A 14 6.86 0.22 -12.43
C GLU A 14 5.93 0.87 -13.46
N THR A 15 6.04 2.19 -13.64
CA THR A 15 5.31 2.98 -14.63
C THR A 15 6.29 3.76 -15.49
N ASP A 16 5.83 4.47 -16.50
CA ASP A 16 6.70 5.37 -17.29
C ASP A 16 7.19 6.55 -16.43
N ALA A 17 6.35 7.04 -15.51
CA ALA A 17 6.64 8.18 -14.66
C ALA A 17 7.72 7.90 -13.60
N ALA A 18 7.60 6.78 -12.88
CA ALA A 18 8.45 6.47 -11.74
C ALA A 18 8.35 4.98 -11.35
N TYR A 19 9.21 4.62 -10.40
CA TYR A 19 9.07 3.41 -9.59
C TYR A 19 8.42 3.77 -8.26
N PHE A 20 7.47 2.93 -7.81
CA PHE A 20 6.77 3.09 -6.54
C PHE A 20 6.96 1.82 -5.72
N VAL A 21 7.62 1.92 -4.58
CA VAL A 21 7.76 0.82 -3.62
C VAL A 21 6.81 1.10 -2.45
N PHE A 22 5.90 0.19 -2.19
CA PHE A 22 4.97 0.27 -1.06
C PHE A 22 5.36 -0.74 0.01
N ASP A 23 5.29 -0.33 1.27
CA ASP A 23 5.37 -1.14 2.48
C ASP A 23 6.42 -2.27 2.41
N TYR A 24 7.66 -1.88 2.12
CA TYR A 24 8.75 -2.85 2.00
C TYR A 24 9.04 -3.50 3.35
N TYR A 25 8.82 -4.79 3.42
CA TYR A 25 9.12 -5.63 4.58
C TYR A 25 10.25 -6.61 4.28
N THR A 26 10.10 -7.39 3.23
CA THR A 26 11.00 -8.48 2.85
C THR A 26 11.12 -8.58 1.32
N GLY A 27 11.80 -9.59 0.84
CA GLY A 27 11.99 -9.81 -0.57
C GLY A 27 13.12 -8.96 -1.17
N ARG A 28 13.31 -9.11 -2.47
CA ARG A 28 14.36 -8.39 -3.20
C ARG A 28 13.74 -7.37 -4.14
N ILE A 29 14.09 -6.10 -3.95
CA ILE A 29 13.86 -5.08 -4.97
C ILE A 29 14.82 -5.37 -6.13
N PRO A 30 14.33 -5.56 -7.37
CA PRO A 30 15.19 -5.78 -8.53
C PRO A 30 16.07 -4.56 -8.80
N GLU A 31 17.07 -4.72 -9.64
CA GLU A 31 17.85 -3.57 -10.12
C GLU A 31 16.98 -2.66 -10.97
N LEU A 32 16.94 -1.37 -10.61
CA LEU A 32 16.13 -0.35 -11.24
C LEU A 32 17.00 0.63 -12.01
N ASN A 33 16.42 1.30 -13.01
CA ASN A 33 17.10 2.40 -13.70
C ASN A 33 17.29 3.59 -12.73
N LYS A 34 18.54 3.96 -12.46
CA LYS A 34 18.92 5.00 -11.49
C LYS A 34 18.52 6.41 -11.94
N GLU A 35 18.30 6.61 -13.25
CA GLU A 35 17.88 7.89 -13.82
C GLU A 35 16.39 8.15 -13.68
N LYS A 36 15.61 7.14 -13.34
CA LYS A 36 14.16 7.26 -13.15
C LYS A 36 13.83 7.50 -11.67
N PRO A 37 12.88 8.39 -11.35
CA PRO A 37 12.46 8.63 -9.97
C PRO A 37 12.02 7.35 -9.26
N LEU A 38 12.41 7.21 -7.99
CA LEU A 38 12.00 6.11 -7.09
C LEU A 38 11.27 6.71 -5.90
N LEU A 39 10.00 6.39 -5.73
CA LEU A 39 9.19 6.83 -4.61
C LEU A 39 8.94 5.65 -3.66
N ILE A 40 9.29 5.82 -2.39
CA ILE A 40 9.15 4.78 -1.36
C ILE A 40 8.10 5.21 -0.36
N PHE A 41 7.05 4.40 -0.21
CA PHE A 41 5.92 4.62 0.67
C PHE A 41 5.97 3.65 1.84
N SER A 42 5.75 4.15 3.06
CA SER A 42 5.46 3.30 4.22
C SER A 42 4.22 3.81 4.93
N SER A 43 3.22 2.95 5.01
CA SER A 43 1.88 3.27 5.51
C SER A 43 1.86 3.50 7.02
N HIS A 44 2.69 2.77 7.77
CA HIS A 44 2.82 2.91 9.23
C HIS A 44 4.10 2.28 9.76
N ARG A 45 4.29 2.37 11.09
CA ARG A 45 5.55 2.03 11.78
C ARG A 45 5.79 0.54 12.03
N HIS A 46 4.80 -0.35 11.84
CA HIS A 46 4.98 -1.77 12.10
C HIS A 46 6.09 -2.37 11.23
N PRO A 47 6.87 -3.34 11.77
CA PRO A 47 8.05 -3.87 11.06
C PRO A 47 7.74 -4.52 9.72
N ASP A 48 6.55 -5.07 9.53
CA ASP A 48 6.05 -5.70 8.32
C ASP A 48 5.58 -4.71 7.23
N HIS A 49 5.56 -3.39 7.54
CA HIS A 49 5.26 -2.29 6.61
C HIS A 49 6.39 -1.26 6.50
N TYR A 50 7.31 -1.23 7.48
CA TYR A 50 8.43 -0.30 7.50
C TYR A 50 9.74 -1.00 7.87
N ASN A 51 10.45 -1.51 6.87
CA ASN A 51 11.79 -2.03 7.03
C ASN A 51 12.83 -0.91 6.79
N ARG A 52 13.72 -0.70 7.77
CA ARG A 52 14.76 0.35 7.70
C ARG A 52 15.79 0.14 6.58
N GLU A 53 15.84 -1.04 5.97
CA GLU A 53 16.69 -1.32 4.81
C GLU A 53 16.38 -0.39 3.62
N ILE A 54 15.15 0.15 3.53
CA ILE A 54 14.78 1.14 2.51
C ILE A 54 15.75 2.32 2.47
N TRP A 55 16.33 2.71 3.60
CA TRP A 55 17.26 3.84 3.69
C TRP A 55 18.60 3.58 2.98
N LYS A 56 18.96 2.33 2.75
CA LYS A 56 20.17 1.97 1.97
C LYS A 56 20.00 2.34 0.49
N LEU A 57 18.78 2.39 -0.01
CA LEU A 57 18.47 2.69 -1.41
C LEU A 57 18.94 4.10 -1.83
N ARG A 58 19.01 5.07 -0.91
CA ARG A 58 19.51 6.42 -1.22
C ARG A 58 20.94 6.44 -1.76
N LYS A 59 21.74 5.45 -1.38
CA LYS A 59 23.13 5.32 -1.86
C LYS A 59 23.21 4.81 -3.30
N GLN A 60 22.14 4.16 -3.77
CA GLN A 60 22.11 3.53 -5.09
C GLN A 60 21.26 4.33 -6.08
N TYR A 61 20.19 5.00 -5.58
CA TYR A 61 19.21 5.72 -6.37
C TYR A 61 19.17 7.19 -5.95
N PRO A 62 19.89 8.08 -6.67
CA PRO A 62 20.01 9.50 -6.29
C PRO A 62 18.68 10.25 -6.34
N LYS A 63 17.72 9.78 -7.15
CA LYS A 63 16.37 10.36 -7.32
C LYS A 63 15.33 9.66 -6.43
N VAL A 64 15.74 9.11 -5.27
CA VAL A 64 14.81 8.50 -4.33
C VAL A 64 14.11 9.55 -3.47
N GLN A 65 12.80 9.40 -3.31
CA GLN A 65 11.94 10.20 -2.46
C GLN A 65 11.22 9.29 -1.46
N TYR A 66 11.26 9.63 -0.18
CA TYR A 66 10.56 8.88 0.86
C TYR A 66 9.27 9.59 1.26
N ILE A 67 8.18 8.86 1.26
CA ILE A 67 6.84 9.28 1.65
C ILE A 67 6.37 8.38 2.80
N LEU A 68 6.41 8.90 4.01
CA LEU A 68 6.18 8.12 5.21
C LEU A 68 4.96 8.62 5.97
N SER A 69 4.24 7.71 6.60
CA SER A 69 3.22 8.10 7.57
C SER A 69 3.84 8.83 8.78
N LYS A 70 3.09 9.74 9.39
CA LYS A 70 3.56 10.52 10.55
C LYS A 70 3.76 9.72 11.83
N ASP A 71 3.17 8.54 11.96
CA ASP A 71 3.38 7.64 13.10
C ASP A 71 4.78 7.00 13.11
N ILE A 72 5.43 6.89 11.95
CA ILE A 72 6.82 6.45 11.86
C ILE A 72 7.71 7.47 12.58
N ASN A 73 8.48 7.00 13.59
CA ASN A 73 9.36 7.89 14.36
C ASN A 73 10.47 8.48 13.48
N PHE A 74 10.45 9.80 13.36
CA PHE A 74 11.41 10.58 12.60
C PHE A 74 11.97 11.76 13.43
N SER A 75 12.20 11.52 14.73
CA SER A 75 12.88 12.46 15.62
C SER A 75 14.35 12.66 15.22
N GLN A 76 14.99 13.74 15.68
CA GLN A 76 16.41 13.99 15.41
C GLN A 76 17.28 12.79 15.80
N LYS A 77 16.99 12.13 16.93
CA LYS A 77 17.67 10.90 17.36
C LYS A 77 17.48 9.74 16.36
N ALA A 78 16.28 9.60 15.78
CA ALA A 78 15.99 8.58 14.77
C ALA A 78 16.75 8.90 13.47
N VAL A 79 16.73 10.15 13.01
CA VAL A 79 17.46 10.63 11.82
C VAL A 79 18.96 10.34 11.95
N THR A 80 19.57 10.68 13.08
CA THR A 80 20.98 10.38 13.36
C THR A 80 21.27 8.87 13.33
N LYS A 81 20.39 8.06 13.95
CA LYS A 81 20.51 6.59 13.95
C LYS A 81 20.40 5.96 12.56
N LEU A 82 19.65 6.59 11.65
CA LEU A 82 19.51 6.20 10.26
C LEU A 82 20.71 6.67 9.41
N GLY A 83 21.59 7.50 9.96
CA GLY A 83 22.75 8.08 9.27
C GLY A 83 22.34 9.03 8.14
N LEU A 84 21.22 9.75 8.31
CA LEU A 84 20.75 10.77 7.38
C LEU A 84 21.40 12.11 7.71
N THR A 85 21.79 12.84 6.67
CA THR A 85 22.14 14.26 6.81
C THR A 85 20.86 15.10 7.04
N GLU A 86 21.01 16.34 7.49
CA GLU A 86 19.89 17.27 7.64
C GLU A 86 19.20 17.54 6.28
N GLU A 87 19.99 17.66 5.21
CA GLU A 87 19.47 17.82 3.86
C GLU A 87 18.65 16.60 3.42
N GLU A 88 19.14 15.38 3.60
CA GLU A 88 18.41 14.15 3.29
C GLU A 88 17.11 14.04 4.12
N ALA A 89 17.18 14.37 5.39
CA ALA A 89 16.03 14.34 6.29
C ALA A 89 14.96 15.38 5.89
N SER A 90 15.35 16.58 5.45
CA SER A 90 14.44 17.64 5.01
C SER A 90 13.64 17.27 3.76
N LYS A 91 14.16 16.37 2.93
CA LYS A 91 13.49 15.87 1.71
C LYS A 91 12.46 14.77 1.99
N VAL A 92 12.43 14.22 3.20
CA VAL A 92 11.44 13.18 3.57
C VAL A 92 10.07 13.81 3.75
N ILE A 93 9.09 13.28 3.01
CA ILE A 93 7.69 13.71 3.10
C ILE A 93 6.99 12.88 4.15
N ARG A 94 6.39 13.52 5.15
CA ARG A 94 5.63 12.87 6.21
C ARG A 94 4.16 13.28 6.15
N LEU A 95 3.27 12.29 5.97
CA LEU A 95 1.84 12.54 5.78
C LEU A 95 1.04 11.95 6.94
N ALA A 96 0.08 12.72 7.45
CA ALA A 96 -0.96 12.23 8.34
C ALA A 96 -2.15 11.72 7.51
N GLY A 97 -3.13 11.10 8.17
CA GLY A 97 -4.40 10.76 7.51
C GLY A 97 -5.12 12.02 6.99
N ASN A 98 -5.79 11.89 5.85
CA ASN A 98 -6.51 12.95 5.15
C ASN A 98 -5.63 14.09 4.59
N ALA A 99 -4.35 13.83 4.34
CA ALA A 99 -3.49 14.74 3.58
C ALA A 99 -3.74 14.62 2.08
N ASP A 100 -3.45 15.70 1.36
CA ASP A 100 -3.50 15.79 -0.10
C ASP A 100 -2.26 16.57 -0.55
N ARG A 101 -1.42 15.96 -1.37
CA ARG A 101 -0.18 16.56 -1.83
C ARG A 101 0.14 16.14 -3.25
N THR A 102 0.50 17.09 -4.09
CA THR A 102 1.02 16.82 -5.44
C THR A 102 2.54 17.00 -5.45
N LEU A 103 3.22 16.02 -6.04
CA LEU A 103 4.65 16.05 -6.30
C LEU A 103 4.86 16.22 -7.82
N ALA A 104 5.64 17.22 -8.20
CA ALA A 104 6.24 17.29 -9.52
C ALA A 104 7.52 16.47 -9.51
N LEU A 105 7.68 15.55 -10.46
CA LEU A 105 8.88 14.73 -10.60
C LEU A 105 9.86 15.41 -11.56
N GLU A 106 11.16 15.18 -11.37
CA GLU A 106 12.22 15.82 -12.16
C GLU A 106 12.13 15.53 -13.68
N ASN A 107 11.47 14.42 -14.04
CA ASN A 107 11.25 14.03 -15.45
C ASN A 107 9.97 14.59 -16.08
N GLY A 108 9.33 15.57 -15.44
CA GLY A 108 8.13 16.26 -15.95
C GLY A 108 6.81 15.57 -15.62
N HIS A 109 6.83 14.39 -15.02
CA HIS A 109 5.63 13.71 -14.54
C HIS A 109 5.14 14.26 -13.19
N SER A 110 3.96 13.88 -12.77
CA SER A 110 3.39 14.30 -11.50
C SER A 110 2.65 13.17 -10.79
N VAL A 111 2.67 13.22 -9.46
CA VAL A 111 1.95 12.26 -8.61
C VAL A 111 1.18 13.03 -7.54
N ARG A 112 -0.15 12.95 -7.56
CA ARG A 112 -0.99 13.39 -6.44
C ARG A 112 -1.12 12.24 -5.46
N ILE A 113 -0.88 12.52 -4.19
CA ILE A 113 -0.92 11.58 -3.09
C ILE A 113 -2.01 12.04 -2.13
N GLU A 114 -3.08 11.28 -2.03
CA GLU A 114 -4.09 11.43 -1.00
C GLU A 114 -3.90 10.34 0.04
N THR A 115 -4.04 10.67 1.32
CA THR A 115 -3.96 9.69 2.41
C THR A 115 -5.28 9.56 3.12
N PHE A 116 -5.58 8.36 3.62
CA PHE A 116 -6.75 8.06 4.41
C PHE A 116 -6.29 7.56 5.78
N ARG A 117 -6.98 7.97 6.85
CA ARG A 117 -6.70 7.47 8.20
C ARG A 117 -6.92 5.96 8.24
N SER A 118 -6.00 5.22 8.84
CA SER A 118 -6.16 3.78 9.04
C SER A 118 -7.09 3.45 10.22
N THR A 119 -7.68 2.27 10.20
CA THR A 119 -8.43 1.66 11.30
C THR A 119 -7.52 0.92 12.29
N ASP A 120 -6.26 0.72 11.90
CA ASP A 120 -5.16 0.33 12.78
C ASP A 120 -4.23 1.54 12.96
N GLU A 121 -3.02 1.51 12.44
CA GLU A 121 -2.05 2.62 12.53
C GLU A 121 -1.79 3.26 11.15
N GLY A 122 -1.32 4.50 11.17
CA GLY A 122 -0.85 5.21 9.99
C GLY A 122 -1.93 5.58 8.98
N VAL A 123 -1.66 5.27 7.70
CA VAL A 123 -2.46 5.74 6.57
C VAL A 123 -2.56 4.70 5.45
N ALA A 124 -3.65 4.76 4.68
CA ALA A 124 -3.72 4.23 3.32
C ALA A 124 -3.31 5.32 2.32
N PHE A 125 -2.81 4.92 1.16
CA PHE A 125 -2.41 5.82 0.07
C PHE A 125 -3.31 5.65 -1.15
N TYR A 126 -3.78 6.78 -1.70
CA TYR A 126 -4.41 6.84 -3.01
C TYR A 126 -3.59 7.75 -3.90
N LEU A 127 -3.01 7.20 -4.95
CA LEU A 127 -2.18 7.93 -5.88
C LEU A 127 -2.93 8.21 -7.18
N THR A 128 -2.73 9.40 -7.75
CA THR A 128 -3.09 9.71 -9.13
C THR A 128 -1.85 10.14 -9.88
N ILE A 129 -1.39 9.30 -10.80
CA ILE A 129 -0.18 9.49 -11.60
C ILE A 129 -0.59 10.18 -12.90
N ASP A 130 -0.01 11.33 -13.21
CA ASP A 130 -0.25 12.12 -14.42
C ASP A 130 -1.73 12.42 -14.70
N LYS A 131 -2.54 12.52 -13.64
CA LYS A 131 -4.01 12.69 -13.73
C LYS A 131 -4.73 11.59 -14.52
N LYS A 132 -4.11 10.43 -14.69
CA LYS A 132 -4.60 9.31 -15.52
C LYS A 132 -4.69 8.01 -14.75
N THR A 133 -3.59 7.54 -14.18
CA THR A 133 -3.53 6.23 -13.52
C THR A 133 -3.75 6.37 -12.03
N THR A 134 -4.66 5.60 -11.50
CA THR A 134 -5.03 5.59 -10.10
C THR A 134 -4.58 4.31 -9.41
N VAL A 135 -3.97 4.46 -8.24
CA VAL A 135 -3.42 3.36 -7.44
C VAL A 135 -3.86 3.52 -5.99
N PHE A 136 -4.42 2.48 -5.41
CA PHE A 136 -4.76 2.44 -3.99
C PHE A 136 -3.94 1.37 -3.27
N HIS A 137 -3.27 1.74 -2.19
CA HIS A 137 -2.63 0.83 -1.26
C HIS A 137 -3.24 1.01 0.12
N ALA A 138 -3.93 -0.01 0.60
CA ALA A 138 -4.73 0.09 1.82
C ALA A 138 -3.87 0.27 3.10
N GLY A 139 -2.56 -0.09 3.07
CA GLY A 139 -1.82 -0.24 4.32
C GLY A 139 -2.60 -1.19 5.22
N ASP A 140 -2.84 -0.82 6.48
CA ASP A 140 -3.71 -1.55 7.40
C ASP A 140 -5.05 -0.87 7.66
N LEU A 141 -5.50 -0.02 6.73
CA LEU A 141 -6.89 0.44 6.70
C LEU A 141 -7.76 -0.73 6.25
N HIS A 142 -8.43 -1.39 7.16
CA HIS A 142 -9.20 -2.61 6.92
C HIS A 142 -10.39 -2.77 7.87
N LEU A 143 -11.30 -3.69 7.55
CA LEU A 143 -12.33 -4.17 8.45
C LEU A 143 -11.75 -5.25 9.38
N TRP A 144 -11.10 -4.82 10.48
CA TRP A 144 -10.52 -5.71 11.48
C TRP A 144 -11.60 -6.26 12.41
N LEU A 145 -12.44 -7.16 11.90
CA LEU A 145 -13.56 -7.77 12.66
C LEU A 145 -13.08 -8.98 13.48
N TRP A 146 -12.38 -8.68 14.57
CA TRP A 146 -11.93 -9.71 15.51
C TRP A 146 -13.09 -10.18 16.39
N GLU A 147 -13.55 -11.43 16.20
CA GLU A 147 -14.70 -11.99 16.95
C GLU A 147 -14.44 -12.03 18.45
N GLU A 148 -13.21 -12.32 18.87
CA GLU A 148 -12.79 -12.37 20.28
C GLU A 148 -12.91 -11.03 21.01
N GLU A 149 -12.88 -9.91 20.30
CA GLU A 149 -13.06 -8.56 20.86
C GLU A 149 -14.56 -8.22 21.12
N GLY A 150 -15.46 -9.04 20.60
CA GLY A 150 -16.90 -8.95 20.80
C GLY A 150 -17.63 -7.94 19.91
N SER A 151 -18.97 -8.01 19.95
CA SER A 151 -19.85 -7.26 19.02
C SER A 151 -19.76 -5.75 19.12
N GLY A 152 -19.40 -5.21 20.30
CA GLY A 152 -19.23 -3.76 20.50
C GLY A 152 -18.03 -3.23 19.74
N TYR A 153 -16.91 -3.94 19.80
CA TYR A 153 -15.70 -3.64 19.04
C TYR A 153 -15.98 -3.71 17.52
N MET A 154 -16.59 -4.81 17.06
CA MET A 154 -16.88 -5.01 15.64
C MET A 154 -17.74 -3.87 15.06
N LYS A 155 -18.80 -3.47 15.75
CA LYS A 155 -19.64 -2.34 15.34
C LYS A 155 -18.85 -1.01 15.27
N GLN A 156 -17.97 -0.76 16.22
CA GLN A 156 -17.14 0.43 16.20
C GLN A 156 -16.11 0.37 15.06
N MET A 157 -15.56 -0.80 14.79
CA MET A 157 -14.62 -1.04 13.68
C MET A 157 -15.30 -0.78 12.32
N GLU A 158 -16.48 -1.33 12.09
CA GLU A 158 -17.28 -1.07 10.89
C GLU A 158 -17.56 0.42 10.71
N LYS A 159 -18.02 1.09 11.76
CA LYS A 159 -18.27 2.53 11.74
C LYS A 159 -17.01 3.31 11.36
N ASN A 160 -15.87 3.00 11.96
CA ASN A 160 -14.60 3.66 11.68
C ASN A 160 -14.15 3.42 10.23
N PHE A 161 -14.22 2.17 9.77
CA PHE A 161 -13.83 1.80 8.42
C PHE A 161 -14.63 2.59 7.38
N TYR A 162 -15.97 2.54 7.44
CA TYR A 162 -16.82 3.25 6.48
C TYR A 162 -16.71 4.78 6.59
N GLN A 163 -16.47 5.31 7.79
CA GLN A 163 -16.20 6.73 7.98
C GLN A 163 -14.88 7.14 7.32
N PHE A 164 -13.81 6.35 7.49
CA PHE A 164 -12.49 6.70 6.97
C PHE A 164 -12.38 6.47 5.46
N THR A 165 -13.12 5.52 4.92
CA THR A 165 -13.15 5.21 3.48
C THR A 165 -14.24 5.98 2.71
N GLN A 166 -15.06 6.79 3.37
CA GLN A 166 -16.21 7.48 2.74
C GLN A 166 -15.85 8.20 1.43
N LYS A 167 -14.69 8.85 1.39
CA LYS A 167 -14.20 9.59 0.22
C LYS A 167 -13.71 8.68 -0.93
N LEU A 168 -13.57 7.38 -0.70
CA LEU A 168 -13.20 6.39 -1.71
C LEU A 168 -14.42 5.89 -2.50
N LYS A 169 -15.60 6.00 -1.91
CA LYS A 169 -16.84 5.46 -2.49
C LYS A 169 -17.12 6.03 -3.89
N GLY A 170 -17.25 5.15 -4.86
CA GLY A 170 -17.51 5.49 -6.26
C GLY A 170 -16.28 5.96 -7.05
N ARG A 171 -15.09 5.92 -6.46
CA ARG A 171 -13.85 6.17 -7.21
C ARG A 171 -13.44 4.90 -7.96
N HIS A 172 -13.31 5.02 -9.27
CA HIS A 172 -12.63 3.97 -10.04
C HIS A 172 -11.14 3.94 -9.71
N THR A 173 -10.57 2.74 -9.54
CA THR A 173 -9.15 2.55 -9.23
C THR A 173 -8.53 1.55 -10.21
N ASP A 174 -7.48 1.96 -10.93
CA ASP A 174 -6.84 1.07 -11.89
C ASP A 174 -6.14 -0.10 -11.21
N ILE A 175 -5.41 0.17 -10.11
CA ILE A 175 -4.66 -0.84 -9.37
C ILE A 175 -4.98 -0.71 -7.88
N ALA A 176 -5.43 -1.78 -7.24
CA ALA A 176 -5.68 -1.82 -5.80
C ALA A 176 -4.90 -2.93 -5.11
N PHE A 177 -4.16 -2.57 -4.06
CA PHE A 177 -3.49 -3.48 -3.12
C PHE A 177 -4.35 -3.57 -1.86
N LEU A 178 -5.01 -4.71 -1.66
CA LEU A 178 -6.08 -4.89 -0.67
C LEU A 178 -5.78 -6.07 0.25
N LEU A 179 -6.13 -5.93 1.53
CA LEU A 179 -5.90 -6.97 2.52
C LEU A 179 -6.82 -8.18 2.32
N LEU A 180 -6.21 -9.36 2.49
CA LEU A 180 -6.88 -10.65 2.58
C LEU A 180 -6.25 -11.41 3.75
N ASP A 181 -6.57 -10.99 4.98
CA ASP A 181 -5.91 -11.52 6.18
C ASP A 181 -6.61 -12.74 6.75
N PRO A 182 -5.98 -13.93 6.68
CA PRO A 182 -6.57 -15.18 7.16
C PRO A 182 -6.81 -15.24 8.67
N ARG A 183 -6.22 -14.34 9.45
CA ARG A 183 -6.40 -14.29 10.91
C ARG A 183 -7.80 -13.87 11.31
N LEU A 184 -8.52 -13.17 10.40
CA LEU A 184 -9.90 -12.74 10.62
C LEU A 184 -10.93 -13.87 10.46
N GLU A 185 -10.49 -15.09 10.18
CA GLU A 185 -11.31 -16.31 10.13
C GLU A 185 -12.58 -16.13 9.28
N ASN A 186 -13.76 -16.05 9.90
CA ASN A 186 -15.04 -15.89 9.21
C ASN A 186 -15.15 -14.54 8.48
N HIS A 187 -14.42 -13.52 8.92
CA HIS A 187 -14.41 -12.15 8.39
C HIS A 187 -13.27 -11.86 7.41
N THR A 188 -12.52 -12.89 7.00
CA THR A 188 -11.36 -12.74 6.07
C THR A 188 -11.73 -12.02 4.77
N PHE A 189 -12.95 -12.15 4.28
CA PHE A 189 -13.38 -11.62 2.98
C PHE A 189 -14.06 -10.25 3.05
N ASP A 190 -14.58 -9.86 4.21
CA ASP A 190 -15.48 -8.73 4.36
C ASP A 190 -14.85 -7.40 3.93
N GLY A 191 -13.61 -7.15 4.32
CA GLY A 191 -12.91 -5.94 3.91
C GLY A 191 -12.53 -5.93 2.43
N MET A 192 -12.15 -7.07 1.85
CA MET A 192 -11.89 -7.21 0.42
C MET A 192 -13.15 -6.93 -0.40
N ASP A 193 -14.28 -7.51 -0.02
CA ASP A 193 -15.58 -7.30 -0.67
C ASP A 193 -16.00 -5.83 -0.61
N ALA A 194 -15.89 -5.21 0.58
CA ALA A 194 -16.19 -3.79 0.77
C ALA A 194 -15.35 -2.87 -0.13
N TYR A 195 -14.05 -3.16 -0.28
CA TYR A 195 -13.18 -2.38 -1.15
C TYR A 195 -13.48 -2.58 -2.64
N ILE A 196 -13.75 -3.81 -3.08
CA ILE A 196 -14.09 -4.08 -4.49
C ILE A 196 -15.37 -3.34 -4.87
N GLU A 197 -16.39 -3.37 -4.00
CA GLU A 197 -17.63 -2.62 -4.20
C GLU A 197 -17.41 -1.10 -4.22
N MET A 198 -16.52 -0.61 -3.36
CA MET A 198 -16.27 0.83 -3.18
C MET A 198 -15.44 1.45 -4.29
N LEU A 199 -14.38 0.75 -4.73
CA LEU A 199 -13.33 1.25 -5.61
C LEU A 199 -13.50 0.84 -7.07
N HIS A 200 -14.36 -0.15 -7.36
CA HIS A 200 -14.51 -0.73 -8.70
C HIS A 200 -13.16 -0.95 -9.42
N PRO A 201 -12.21 -1.71 -8.82
CA PRO A 201 -10.85 -1.78 -9.30
C PRO A 201 -10.73 -2.55 -10.61
N SER A 202 -9.86 -2.08 -11.52
CA SER A 202 -9.52 -2.83 -12.74
C SER A 202 -8.63 -4.03 -12.43
N VAL A 203 -7.72 -3.89 -11.46
CA VAL A 203 -6.82 -4.96 -11.01
C VAL A 203 -6.67 -4.93 -9.51
N VAL A 204 -6.77 -6.10 -8.87
CA VAL A 204 -6.59 -6.31 -7.42
C VAL A 204 -5.38 -7.20 -7.17
N PHE A 205 -4.52 -6.76 -6.29
CA PHE A 205 -3.45 -7.55 -5.69
C PHE A 205 -3.77 -7.78 -4.20
N PRO A 206 -4.16 -9.02 -3.81
CA PRO A 206 -4.33 -9.35 -2.41
C PRO A 206 -3.01 -9.23 -1.63
N MET A 207 -3.05 -8.77 -0.41
CA MET A 207 -1.88 -8.65 0.45
C MET A 207 -2.19 -9.08 1.89
N HIS A 208 -1.17 -9.10 2.75
CA HIS A 208 -1.30 -9.41 4.19
C HIS A 208 -1.72 -10.85 4.51
N MET A 209 -1.37 -11.79 3.62
CA MET A 209 -1.83 -13.19 3.69
C MET A 209 -0.94 -14.09 4.56
N TRP A 210 0.19 -13.59 5.12
CA TRP A 210 1.12 -14.37 5.94
C TRP A 210 1.56 -15.68 5.26
N ASP A 211 1.99 -15.57 3.98
CA ASP A 211 2.41 -16.68 3.11
C ASP A 211 1.32 -17.75 2.84
N LYS A 212 0.08 -17.49 3.24
CA LYS A 212 -1.06 -18.38 3.00
C LYS A 212 -1.75 -18.03 1.68
N TYR A 213 -1.02 -18.04 0.57
CA TYR A 213 -1.50 -17.61 -0.76
C TYR A 213 -2.73 -18.39 -1.25
N TYR A 214 -2.96 -19.61 -0.75
CA TYR A 214 -4.14 -20.40 -1.06
C TYR A 214 -5.47 -19.73 -0.65
N TRP A 215 -5.43 -18.69 0.19
CA TRP A 215 -6.60 -17.89 0.50
C TRP A 215 -7.15 -17.12 -0.69
N ILE A 216 -6.31 -16.80 -1.68
CA ILE A 216 -6.77 -16.21 -2.94
C ILE A 216 -7.72 -17.19 -3.65
N ASP A 217 -7.37 -18.49 -3.71
CA ASP A 217 -8.24 -19.50 -4.31
C ASP A 217 -9.52 -19.72 -3.51
N ARG A 218 -9.45 -19.65 -2.17
CA ARG A 218 -10.65 -19.72 -1.31
C ARG A 218 -11.57 -18.54 -1.58
N TYR A 219 -11.04 -17.32 -1.65
CA TYR A 219 -11.80 -16.13 -1.97
C TYR A 219 -12.46 -16.25 -3.36
N LEU A 220 -11.71 -16.59 -4.38
CA LEU A 220 -12.22 -16.76 -5.76
C LEU A 220 -13.25 -17.89 -5.88
N LYS A 221 -13.16 -18.93 -5.06
CA LYS A 221 -14.19 -19.97 -4.98
C LYS A 221 -15.47 -19.45 -4.34
N ALA A 222 -15.36 -18.61 -3.32
CA ALA A 222 -16.50 -18.01 -2.62
C ALA A 222 -17.12 -16.84 -3.39
N ARG A 223 -16.39 -16.22 -4.34
CA ARG A 223 -16.81 -15.08 -5.17
C ARG A 223 -16.64 -15.40 -6.67
N PRO A 224 -17.51 -16.22 -7.26
CA PRO A 224 -17.39 -16.65 -8.66
C PRO A 224 -17.44 -15.49 -9.66
N GLU A 225 -18.12 -14.40 -9.35
CA GLU A 225 -18.19 -13.18 -10.16
C GLU A 225 -16.82 -12.51 -10.27
N ILE A 226 -16.06 -12.42 -9.16
CA ILE A 226 -14.70 -11.88 -9.14
C ILE A 226 -13.75 -12.81 -9.92
N LYS A 227 -13.94 -14.12 -9.78
CA LYS A 227 -13.19 -15.09 -10.56
C LYS A 227 -13.41 -14.91 -12.07
N ARG A 228 -14.67 -14.72 -12.50
CA ARG A 228 -15.01 -14.52 -13.92
C ARG A 228 -14.53 -13.19 -14.47
N SER A 229 -14.51 -12.13 -13.66
CA SER A 229 -14.00 -10.82 -14.07
C SER A 229 -12.49 -10.81 -14.34
N GLY A 230 -11.74 -11.71 -13.71
CA GLY A 230 -10.27 -11.79 -13.86
C GLY A 230 -9.49 -10.62 -13.25
N ILE A 231 -10.14 -9.77 -12.46
CA ILE A 231 -9.48 -8.58 -11.86
C ILE A 231 -8.43 -8.97 -10.81
N MET A 232 -8.60 -10.08 -10.11
CA MET A 232 -7.72 -10.49 -9.01
C MET A 232 -6.50 -11.25 -9.50
N LYS A 233 -5.31 -10.78 -9.12
CA LYS A 233 -4.05 -11.46 -9.42
C LYS A 233 -3.73 -12.51 -8.36
N LYS A 234 -3.28 -13.67 -8.82
CA LYS A 234 -2.83 -14.75 -7.94
C LYS A 234 -1.32 -14.62 -7.74
N MET A 235 -0.91 -14.39 -6.49
CA MET A 235 0.48 -14.50 -6.08
C MET A 235 0.70 -15.85 -5.40
N GLU A 236 1.88 -16.42 -5.60
CA GLU A 236 2.31 -17.70 -5.02
C GLU A 236 3.62 -17.58 -4.25
N ALA A 237 4.41 -16.55 -4.56
CA ALA A 237 5.69 -16.29 -3.89
C ALA A 237 6.15 -14.84 -4.13
N PRO A 238 7.00 -14.30 -3.24
CA PRO A 238 7.72 -13.04 -3.49
C PRO A 238 8.57 -13.12 -4.76
N GLY A 239 8.70 -11.98 -5.47
CA GLY A 239 9.44 -11.86 -6.72
C GLY A 239 8.59 -12.08 -7.98
N GLN A 240 7.36 -12.56 -7.88
CA GLN A 240 6.46 -12.65 -9.03
C GLN A 240 6.13 -11.27 -9.59
N SER A 241 6.10 -11.17 -10.94
CA SER A 241 5.80 -9.93 -11.65
C SER A 241 4.61 -10.11 -12.58
N PHE A 242 3.81 -9.06 -12.71
CA PHE A 242 2.58 -9.03 -13.51
C PHE A 242 2.61 -7.81 -14.43
N HIS A 243 2.40 -8.03 -15.72
CA HIS A 243 2.12 -6.93 -16.67
C HIS A 243 0.63 -6.59 -16.64
N ILE A 244 0.33 -5.31 -16.59
CA ILE A 244 -1.01 -4.74 -16.49
C ILE A 244 -1.18 -3.53 -17.41
#